data_7634e94b5a05d1f4234157b7e99583d1
#
_entry.id   7634e94b5a05d1f4234157b7e99583d1
#
_cell.length_a   1.000
_cell.length_b   1.000
_cell.length_c   1.000
_cell.angle_alpha   90.00
_cell.angle_beta   90.00
_cell.angle_gamma   90.00
#
_symmetry.space_group_name_H-M   'P 1'
#
loop_
_entity.id
_entity.type
_entity.pdbx_description
1 polymer ?
#
loop_
_entity_poly.entity_id
_entity_poly.type
_entity_poly.pdbx_seq_one_letter_code
_entity_poly.pdbx_strand_id
1 'polypeptide(L)'
;MVKRIFALLSTALIALSCNKDGVIVAEGGLPEIALDSATGVYTVKVGEQITIAPTYKNVDDNTAYSWTIDGVVVSTASSYAFTPQQAGEVFISLEVANFYGVASEQIRVDVTQLQIPTVTLAASEQMSLAVGSTYLFRASVKQVTLPTTVVWTLNGEVVSEGFGYLFEAKQVGNYTLTVTATNSDGEHSDSVDIQVLAETDMPFIWQFESDMLHSVVGREILIAPIAVSEGVDVTYYWSSNNQPEDASRQSYYAYTPRSTGRHTITATASVLRGDEPMVVSKIFTLDVYAEGKFYREATATSAAECNRVYDYTPAPGQFIGDKYTAANPTEASTVALQRMQKSQYISLGGFGGYIVVGFDHSIANGEGYDFAVAGNSFNSSSEPGIVWVMQDENGDGEPNDTWYELAGSETGKSSTIRNYTVTYYRPSGAGMSVQWVDNMGGSGEIAYLPTYHKQDYYYPEWIAADSYTLRGTRLEARNYDKYGNGAMWIQPPYDWGYADNYSSIDRLAEGEGSESTAMPNGFDISNAIDHRGNKIELGFVDFVKVQTACNTSSGWLGENSTEVFGIYDIK
;
A
#
# COMPACT_ATOMS: atom_id res chain seq x y z
N MET A 1 6.07 40.81 -21.58
CA MET A 1 6.15 42.14 -22.21
C MET A 1 7.57 42.33 -22.73
N VAL A 2 7.68 42.83 -23.95
CA VAL A 2 8.85 43.19 -24.74
C VAL A 2 9.39 42.06 -25.64
N LYS A 3 8.81 42.03 -26.84
CA LYS A 3 9.41 41.47 -28.07
C LYS A 3 10.63 42.31 -28.47
N ARG A 4 11.72 41.67 -28.80
CA ARG A 4 12.72 42.31 -29.67
C ARG A 4 12.99 41.41 -30.88
N ILE A 5 12.48 41.85 -32.00
CA ILE A 5 12.78 41.41 -33.35
C ILE A 5 14.15 41.98 -33.71
N PHE A 6 15.09 41.14 -34.07
CA PHE A 6 16.29 41.60 -34.81
C PHE A 6 16.19 41.04 -36.24
N ALA A 7 15.88 41.93 -37.14
CA ALA A 7 16.03 41.70 -38.59
C ALA A 7 17.46 42.03 -38.98
N LEU A 8 18.22 41.06 -39.47
CA LEU A 8 19.46 41.33 -40.20
C LEU A 8 19.14 41.40 -41.71
N LEU A 9 19.16 42.60 -42.21
CA LEU A 9 19.17 42.89 -43.66
C LEU A 9 20.59 42.63 -44.16
N SER A 10 20.77 41.57 -44.96
CA SER A 10 21.98 41.47 -45.82
C SER A 10 21.62 42.00 -47.21
N THR A 11 22.09 43.18 -47.52
CA THR A 11 22.05 43.79 -48.88
C THR A 11 23.11 43.14 -49.73
N ALA A 12 22.67 42.27 -50.65
CA ALA A 12 23.54 41.83 -51.76
C ALA A 12 23.49 42.84 -52.91
N LEU A 13 24.59 43.48 -53.21
CA LEU A 13 24.76 44.31 -54.39
C LEU A 13 24.86 43.40 -55.63
N ILE A 14 23.84 43.46 -56.50
CA ILE A 14 23.88 42.84 -57.82
C ILE A 14 24.49 43.83 -58.80
N ALA A 15 25.68 43.54 -59.31
CA ALA A 15 26.27 44.23 -60.46
C ALA A 15 25.73 43.58 -61.72
N LEU A 16 24.85 44.31 -62.46
CA LEU A 16 24.41 43.90 -63.79
C LEU A 16 25.55 44.17 -64.79
N SER A 17 26.12 43.11 -65.32
CA SER A 17 26.89 43.13 -66.57
C SER A 17 26.02 42.52 -67.70
N CYS A 18 25.54 43.36 -68.61
CA CYS A 18 24.91 42.87 -69.84
C CYS A 18 25.95 42.28 -70.75
N ASN A 19 25.91 40.94 -70.95
CA ASN A 19 26.40 40.30 -72.15
C ASN A 19 25.29 39.43 -72.76
N LYS A 20 24.99 39.67 -74.04
CA LYS A 20 24.09 38.89 -74.86
C LYS A 20 24.77 37.58 -75.18
N ASP A 21 24.38 36.49 -74.53
CA ASP A 21 24.41 35.15 -75.11
C ASP A 21 23.60 34.23 -74.21
N GLY A 22 22.65 33.55 -74.79
CA GLY A 22 21.82 32.44 -74.29
C GLY A 22 21.50 32.39 -72.80
N VAL A 23 20.28 32.79 -72.37
CA VAL A 23 19.77 32.46 -71.08
C VAL A 23 19.65 30.93 -70.99
N ILE A 24 20.63 30.30 -70.36
CA ILE A 24 20.47 28.95 -69.88
C ILE A 24 19.53 29.11 -68.69
N VAL A 25 18.25 28.80 -68.87
CA VAL A 25 17.31 28.62 -67.76
C VAL A 25 17.83 27.39 -67.00
N ALA A 26 18.53 27.61 -65.92
CA ALA A 26 18.88 26.51 -65.02
C ALA A 26 17.59 25.86 -64.54
N GLU A 27 17.37 24.61 -64.94
CA GLU A 27 16.30 23.79 -64.34
C GLU A 27 16.65 23.53 -62.89
N GLY A 28 16.11 24.32 -61.97
CA GLY A 28 16.33 24.22 -60.55
C GLY A 28 15.25 25.03 -59.80
N GLY A 29 14.97 24.69 -58.59
CA GLY A 29 13.99 25.32 -57.73
C GLY A 29 14.52 25.48 -56.29
N LEU A 30 13.72 26.09 -55.48
CA LEU A 30 13.97 26.09 -54.02
C LEU A 30 14.17 24.67 -53.51
N PRO A 31 15.02 24.44 -52.51
CA PRO A 31 15.10 23.13 -51.86
C PRO A 31 13.73 22.69 -51.34
N GLU A 32 13.42 21.41 -51.47
CA GLU A 32 12.27 20.79 -50.83
C GLU A 32 12.78 19.82 -49.78
N ILE A 33 12.24 19.91 -48.54
CA ILE A 33 12.58 19.05 -47.41
C ILE A 33 11.40 18.14 -47.17
N ALA A 34 11.60 16.83 -47.13
CA ALA A 34 10.60 15.86 -46.71
C ALA A 34 11.14 15.06 -45.53
N LEU A 35 10.54 15.27 -44.38
CA LEU A 35 10.87 14.51 -43.16
C LEU A 35 10.35 13.07 -43.31
N ASP A 36 11.05 12.12 -42.72
CA ASP A 36 10.62 10.73 -42.56
C ASP A 36 9.54 10.54 -41.52
N SER A 37 9.28 11.56 -40.68
CA SER A 37 8.11 11.67 -39.80
C SER A 37 6.99 12.44 -40.46
N ALA A 38 5.82 11.81 -40.63
CA ALA A 38 4.63 12.45 -41.23
C ALA A 38 4.09 13.66 -40.42
N THR A 39 4.44 13.78 -39.15
CA THR A 39 3.98 14.85 -38.24
C THR A 39 5.09 15.86 -37.94
N GLY A 40 6.35 15.60 -38.34
CA GLY A 40 7.51 16.39 -37.89
C GLY A 40 7.87 16.18 -36.40
N VAL A 41 7.25 15.18 -35.74
CA VAL A 41 7.52 14.83 -34.35
C VAL A 41 8.27 13.50 -34.28
N TYR A 42 9.31 13.47 -33.48
CA TYR A 42 10.11 12.29 -33.15
C TYR A 42 10.06 12.04 -31.66
N THR A 43 10.24 10.80 -31.26
CA THR A 43 10.31 10.40 -29.84
C THR A 43 11.61 9.66 -29.60
N VAL A 44 12.30 10.00 -28.51
CA VAL A 44 13.56 9.36 -28.11
C VAL A 44 13.67 9.40 -26.60
N LYS A 45 14.39 8.46 -25.98
CA LYS A 45 14.68 8.49 -24.55
C LYS A 45 15.97 9.28 -24.26
N VAL A 46 16.07 9.77 -23.04
CA VAL A 46 17.30 10.41 -22.55
C VAL A 46 18.49 9.46 -22.73
N GLY A 47 19.57 9.95 -23.36
CA GLY A 47 20.81 9.19 -23.62
C GLY A 47 20.77 8.30 -24.86
N GLU A 48 19.61 8.02 -25.45
CA GLU A 48 19.50 7.31 -26.72
C GLU A 48 19.73 8.25 -27.89
N GLN A 49 20.30 7.72 -28.97
CA GLN A 49 20.54 8.47 -30.20
C GLN A 49 19.41 8.25 -31.20
N ILE A 50 18.87 9.34 -31.74
CA ILE A 50 17.97 9.32 -32.88
C ILE A 50 18.67 10.00 -34.08
N THR A 51 18.52 9.44 -35.26
CA THR A 51 19.02 10.05 -36.52
C THR A 51 17.85 10.58 -37.30
N ILE A 52 17.85 11.89 -37.55
CA ILE A 52 16.86 12.56 -38.42
C ILE A 52 17.49 12.68 -39.79
N ALA A 53 16.92 11.99 -40.78
CA ALA A 53 17.47 11.87 -42.12
C ALA A 53 16.41 12.23 -43.17
N PRO A 54 16.11 13.52 -43.39
CA PRO A 54 15.17 13.96 -44.40
C PRO A 54 15.60 13.58 -45.81
N THR A 55 14.65 13.47 -46.71
CA THR A 55 14.92 13.42 -48.14
C THR A 55 14.75 14.81 -48.75
N TYR A 56 15.54 15.07 -49.78
CA TYR A 56 15.61 16.41 -50.40
C TYR A 56 15.38 16.34 -51.90
N LYS A 57 14.77 17.41 -52.43
CA LYS A 57 14.77 17.67 -53.87
C LYS A 57 15.37 19.04 -54.14
N ASN A 58 15.79 19.25 -55.40
CA ASN A 58 16.45 20.48 -55.86
C ASN A 58 17.74 20.79 -55.07
N VAL A 59 18.50 19.75 -54.72
CA VAL A 59 19.78 19.84 -54.00
C VAL A 59 20.92 19.36 -54.93
N ASP A 60 22.11 19.95 -54.75
CA ASP A 60 23.33 19.64 -55.48
C ASP A 60 24.56 19.66 -54.55
N ASP A 61 25.75 19.52 -55.09
CA ASP A 61 27.01 19.51 -54.31
C ASP A 61 27.32 20.85 -53.63
N ASN A 62 26.66 21.94 -54.00
CA ASN A 62 26.83 23.27 -53.42
C ASN A 62 25.72 23.59 -52.37
N THR A 63 24.82 22.68 -52.14
CA THR A 63 23.72 22.87 -51.17
C THR A 63 24.28 22.85 -49.77
N ALA A 64 23.96 23.89 -48.99
CA ALA A 64 24.32 24.00 -47.58
C ALA A 64 23.21 23.56 -46.68
N TYR A 65 23.55 22.83 -45.65
CA TYR A 65 22.64 22.37 -44.56
C TYR A 65 23.02 23.03 -43.27
N SER A 66 22.06 23.40 -42.45
CA SER A 66 22.28 23.94 -41.12
C SER A 66 21.22 23.44 -40.15
N TRP A 67 21.64 22.68 -39.17
CA TRP A 67 20.79 22.23 -38.06
C TRP A 67 21.06 23.11 -36.84
N THR A 68 20.02 23.64 -36.24
CA THR A 68 20.15 24.51 -35.08
C THR A 68 19.23 24.05 -33.94
N ILE A 69 19.75 24.15 -32.71
CA ILE A 69 18.99 24.00 -31.48
C ILE A 69 19.18 25.30 -30.67
N ASP A 70 18.11 25.94 -30.25
CA ASP A 70 18.13 27.23 -29.53
C ASP A 70 18.99 28.31 -30.22
N GLY A 71 18.98 28.29 -31.56
CA GLY A 71 19.74 29.23 -32.38
C GLY A 71 21.25 28.92 -32.50
N VAL A 72 21.73 27.83 -31.94
CA VAL A 72 23.11 27.35 -32.05
C VAL A 72 23.21 26.28 -33.15
N VAL A 73 24.14 26.45 -34.09
CA VAL A 73 24.39 25.46 -35.12
C VAL A 73 25.03 24.21 -34.51
N VAL A 74 24.36 23.06 -34.64
CA VAL A 74 24.79 21.75 -34.10
C VAL A 74 25.30 20.79 -35.18
N SER A 75 24.93 20.98 -36.45
CA SER A 75 25.41 20.18 -37.58
C SER A 75 25.25 20.93 -38.88
N THR A 76 26.10 20.58 -39.88
CA THR A 76 26.00 21.03 -41.27
C THR A 76 25.90 19.84 -42.26
N ALA A 77 25.65 18.65 -41.78
CA ALA A 77 25.44 17.46 -42.58
C ALA A 77 24.01 17.37 -43.13
N SER A 78 23.77 16.57 -44.14
CA SER A 78 22.44 16.33 -44.72
C SER A 78 21.51 15.53 -43.75
N SER A 79 22.06 14.96 -42.68
CA SER A 79 21.31 14.31 -41.59
C SER A 79 21.88 14.71 -40.25
N TYR A 80 21.09 14.60 -39.18
CA TYR A 80 21.54 14.94 -37.87
C TYR A 80 21.26 13.80 -36.87
N ALA A 81 22.30 13.37 -36.16
CA ALA A 81 22.22 12.43 -35.06
C ALA A 81 22.12 13.21 -33.73
N PHE A 82 21.00 13.08 -33.08
CA PHE A 82 20.70 13.79 -31.82
C PHE A 82 20.69 12.82 -30.64
N THR A 83 21.40 13.17 -29.56
CA THR A 83 21.42 12.43 -28.29
C THR A 83 21.06 13.37 -27.16
N PRO A 84 19.79 13.38 -26.69
CA PRO A 84 19.34 14.28 -25.64
C PRO A 84 19.93 13.91 -24.28
N GLN A 85 20.20 14.92 -23.44
CA GLN A 85 20.71 14.74 -22.08
C GLN A 85 19.62 14.97 -21.01
N GLN A 86 18.47 15.53 -21.38
CA GLN A 86 17.36 15.85 -20.46
C GLN A 86 16.03 15.56 -21.16
N ALA A 87 15.04 15.16 -20.36
CA ALA A 87 13.67 14.97 -20.84
C ALA A 87 12.98 16.32 -21.09
N GLY A 88 12.03 16.34 -22.00
CA GLY A 88 11.27 17.51 -22.39
C GLY A 88 11.11 17.61 -23.90
N GLU A 89 10.53 18.71 -24.37
CA GLU A 89 10.40 18.99 -25.80
C GLU A 89 11.64 19.74 -26.28
N VAL A 90 12.26 19.24 -27.34
CA VAL A 90 13.39 19.90 -28.02
C VAL A 90 12.96 20.27 -29.43
N PHE A 91 13.17 21.53 -29.80
CA PHE A 91 12.90 22.03 -31.14
C PHE A 91 14.22 22.16 -31.91
N ILE A 92 14.28 21.44 -33.05
CA ILE A 92 15.43 21.44 -33.95
C ILE A 92 14.99 22.12 -35.24
N SER A 93 15.69 23.14 -35.68
CA SER A 93 15.44 23.78 -36.97
C SER A 93 16.45 23.30 -38.00
N LEU A 94 15.96 22.89 -39.17
CA LEU A 94 16.77 22.57 -40.33
C LEU A 94 16.57 23.64 -41.39
N GLU A 95 17.66 24.23 -41.83
CA GLU A 95 17.69 25.09 -43.02
C GLU A 95 18.53 24.43 -44.14
N VAL A 96 17.98 24.46 -45.35
CA VAL A 96 18.64 23.95 -46.56
C VAL A 96 18.69 25.07 -47.57
N ALA A 97 19.88 25.44 -47.99
CA ALA A 97 20.12 26.56 -48.90
C ALA A 97 20.79 26.11 -50.18
N ASN A 98 20.23 26.50 -51.34
CA ASN A 98 20.84 26.35 -52.64
C ASN A 98 20.93 27.69 -53.38
N PHE A 99 21.32 27.70 -54.65
CA PHE A 99 21.41 28.93 -55.45
C PHE A 99 20.08 29.68 -55.57
N TYR A 100 18.93 28.98 -55.50
CA TYR A 100 17.59 29.54 -55.69
C TYR A 100 16.96 30.08 -54.38
N GLY A 101 17.51 29.74 -53.23
CA GLY A 101 17.04 30.23 -51.94
C GLY A 101 17.17 29.22 -50.82
N VAL A 102 16.38 29.45 -49.73
CA VAL A 102 16.41 28.67 -48.49
C VAL A 102 15.05 28.06 -48.23
N ALA A 103 15.02 26.78 -47.85
CA ALA A 103 13.87 26.11 -47.25
C ALA A 103 14.20 25.80 -45.80
N SER A 104 13.19 25.82 -44.93
CA SER A 104 13.35 25.51 -43.51
C SER A 104 12.23 24.65 -42.99
N GLU A 105 12.56 23.73 -42.07
CA GLU A 105 11.62 22.89 -41.33
C GLU A 105 11.91 22.97 -39.83
N GLN A 106 10.84 22.95 -39.03
CA GLN A 106 10.94 22.86 -37.59
C GLN A 106 10.53 21.45 -37.15
N ILE A 107 11.40 20.80 -36.42
CA ILE A 107 11.28 19.41 -36.00
C ILE A 107 11.13 19.43 -34.47
N ARG A 108 10.10 18.74 -33.95
CA ARG A 108 9.93 18.55 -32.54
C ARG A 108 10.44 17.16 -32.16
N VAL A 109 11.26 17.08 -31.12
CA VAL A 109 11.71 15.84 -30.51
C VAL A 109 11.17 15.77 -29.07
N ASP A 110 10.27 14.83 -28.83
CA ASP A 110 9.75 14.54 -27.51
C ASP A 110 10.71 13.58 -26.79
N VAL A 111 11.42 14.07 -25.81
CA VAL A 111 12.41 13.32 -25.05
C VAL A 111 11.79 12.80 -23.76
N THR A 112 11.72 11.49 -23.62
CA THR A 112 11.14 10.82 -22.43
C THR A 112 12.22 10.36 -21.46
N GLN A 113 11.88 10.29 -20.17
CA GLN A 113 12.76 9.72 -19.15
C GLN A 113 12.85 8.21 -19.29
N LEU A 114 13.98 7.64 -18.88
CA LEU A 114 14.09 6.20 -18.64
C LEU A 114 13.23 5.80 -17.45
N GLN A 115 12.52 4.69 -17.57
CA GLN A 115 11.70 4.10 -16.52
C GLN A 115 12.43 2.89 -15.93
N ILE A 116 13.59 3.14 -15.32
CA ILE A 116 14.35 2.08 -14.65
C ILE A 116 13.57 1.63 -13.41
N PRO A 117 13.32 0.31 -13.22
CA PRO A 117 12.63 -0.18 -12.05
C PRO A 117 13.46 0.08 -10.79
N THR A 118 12.80 0.21 -9.64
CA THR A 118 13.48 0.22 -8.34
C THR A 118 12.94 -0.94 -7.52
N VAL A 119 13.80 -1.88 -7.17
CA VAL A 119 13.46 -3.00 -6.29
C VAL A 119 13.98 -2.74 -4.88
N THR A 120 13.22 -3.15 -3.87
CA THR A 120 13.60 -3.11 -2.46
C THR A 120 13.26 -4.42 -1.77
N LEU A 121 14.16 -4.90 -0.94
CA LEU A 121 13.95 -6.04 -0.06
C LEU A 121 13.26 -5.63 1.23
N ALA A 122 12.24 -6.37 1.63
CA ALA A 122 11.62 -6.25 2.96
C ALA A 122 12.44 -7.04 3.99
N ALA A 123 13.72 -6.71 4.14
CA ALA A 123 14.63 -7.34 5.10
C ALA A 123 15.67 -6.33 5.57
N SER A 124 16.27 -6.56 6.73
CA SER A 124 17.45 -5.81 7.18
C SER A 124 18.64 -6.13 6.27
N GLU A 125 19.56 -5.17 6.09
CA GLU A 125 20.79 -5.36 5.27
C GLU A 125 21.59 -6.60 5.68
N GLN A 126 21.52 -6.98 6.95
CA GLN A 126 22.11 -8.19 7.51
C GLN A 126 21.10 -8.94 8.35
N MET A 127 21.08 -10.27 8.23
CA MET A 127 20.26 -11.11 9.09
C MET A 127 20.93 -12.43 9.41
N SER A 128 20.58 -12.99 10.57
CA SER A 128 21.06 -14.31 11.01
C SER A 128 19.92 -15.30 11.01
N LEU A 129 20.15 -16.50 10.46
CA LEU A 129 19.21 -17.61 10.43
C LEU A 129 19.84 -18.86 11.03
N ALA A 130 19.05 -19.66 11.76
CA ALA A 130 19.52 -20.96 12.23
C ALA A 130 19.56 -21.99 11.10
N VAL A 131 20.51 -22.90 11.13
CA VAL A 131 20.48 -24.10 10.26
C VAL A 131 19.17 -24.86 10.47
N GLY A 132 18.55 -25.29 9.37
CA GLY A 132 17.26 -25.99 9.36
C GLY A 132 16.04 -25.05 9.30
N SER A 133 16.22 -23.75 9.50
CA SER A 133 15.13 -22.80 9.35
C SER A 133 14.86 -22.42 7.89
N THR A 134 13.65 -21.91 7.64
CA THR A 134 13.27 -21.32 6.37
C THR A 134 12.87 -19.87 6.57
N TYR A 135 13.13 -19.02 5.58
CA TYR A 135 12.71 -17.63 5.60
C TYR A 135 12.22 -17.19 4.22
N LEU A 136 11.01 -16.62 4.16
CA LEU A 136 10.45 -16.10 2.93
C LEU A 136 10.90 -14.64 2.73
N PHE A 137 11.89 -14.44 1.86
CA PHE A 137 12.26 -13.11 1.40
C PHE A 137 11.23 -12.56 0.44
N ARG A 138 10.96 -11.27 0.56
CA ARG A 138 9.99 -10.57 -0.27
C ARG A 138 10.61 -9.31 -0.82
N ALA A 139 10.34 -9.04 -2.10
CA ALA A 139 10.74 -7.82 -2.77
C ALA A 139 9.52 -7.02 -3.19
N SER A 140 9.64 -5.72 -3.12
CA SER A 140 8.75 -4.80 -3.80
C SER A 140 9.47 -4.17 -4.97
N VAL A 141 8.75 -3.99 -6.07
CA VAL A 141 9.24 -3.23 -7.22
C VAL A 141 8.35 -2.01 -7.36
N LYS A 142 8.95 -0.83 -7.33
CA LYS A 142 8.23 0.38 -7.72
C LYS A 142 7.87 0.21 -9.18
N GLN A 143 6.57 0.26 -9.46
CA GLN A 143 6.07 -0.01 -10.78
C GLN A 143 6.50 1.08 -11.76
N VAL A 144 6.94 0.60 -12.90
CA VAL A 144 7.11 1.37 -14.13
C VAL A 144 6.12 0.81 -15.16
N THR A 145 5.70 1.58 -16.13
CA THR A 145 4.72 1.14 -17.14
C THR A 145 5.27 0.06 -18.08
N LEU A 146 6.59 -0.13 -18.11
CA LEU A 146 7.26 -1.13 -18.93
C LEU A 146 7.22 -2.52 -18.27
N PRO A 147 7.04 -3.59 -19.04
CA PRO A 147 7.16 -4.96 -18.56
C PRO A 147 8.48 -5.16 -17.81
N THR A 148 8.40 -5.62 -16.57
CA THR A 148 9.55 -5.76 -15.67
C THR A 148 9.64 -7.20 -15.18
N THR A 149 10.84 -7.79 -15.27
CA THR A 149 11.16 -9.11 -14.70
C THR A 149 11.89 -8.95 -13.39
N VAL A 150 11.65 -9.87 -12.44
CA VAL A 150 12.28 -9.90 -11.12
C VAL A 150 12.96 -11.24 -10.95
N VAL A 151 14.26 -11.24 -10.69
CA VAL A 151 15.09 -12.46 -10.57
C VAL A 151 15.87 -12.41 -9.27
N TRP A 152 15.90 -13.55 -8.58
CA TRP A 152 16.66 -13.73 -7.34
C TRP A 152 17.92 -14.55 -7.62
N THR A 153 19.04 -14.09 -7.07
CA THR A 153 20.29 -14.83 -7.10
C THR A 153 20.82 -15.06 -5.68
N LEU A 154 21.33 -16.26 -5.40
CA LEU A 154 22.01 -16.60 -4.15
C LEU A 154 23.49 -16.83 -4.49
N ASN A 155 24.37 -16.03 -3.90
CA ASN A 155 25.80 -16.04 -4.22
C ASN A 155 26.09 -15.94 -5.73
N GLY A 156 25.23 -15.22 -6.46
CA GLY A 156 25.34 -15.02 -7.91
C GLY A 156 24.68 -16.10 -8.79
N GLU A 157 24.16 -17.18 -8.22
CA GLU A 157 23.40 -18.19 -8.97
C GLU A 157 21.89 -17.93 -8.90
N VAL A 158 21.18 -18.01 -10.03
CA VAL A 158 19.72 -17.79 -10.09
C VAL A 158 19.00 -18.89 -9.31
N VAL A 159 18.15 -18.48 -8.38
CA VAL A 159 17.41 -19.38 -7.49
C VAL A 159 15.89 -19.23 -7.57
N SER A 160 15.36 -18.08 -8.03
CA SER A 160 13.93 -17.85 -8.15
C SER A 160 13.62 -16.69 -9.08
N GLU A 161 12.35 -16.60 -9.52
CA GLU A 161 11.77 -15.46 -10.24
C GLU A 161 10.51 -14.99 -9.50
N GLY A 162 10.14 -13.71 -9.72
CA GLY A 162 8.98 -13.09 -9.09
C GLY A 162 9.28 -12.41 -7.76
N PHE A 163 8.23 -12.08 -6.97
CA PHE A 163 8.33 -11.18 -5.82
C PHE A 163 8.74 -11.86 -4.50
N GLY A 164 8.95 -13.17 -4.48
CA GLY A 164 9.33 -13.89 -3.28
C GLY A 164 10.30 -15.04 -3.54
N TYR A 165 11.17 -15.28 -2.55
CA TYR A 165 12.07 -16.42 -2.53
C TYR A 165 12.08 -17.06 -1.16
N LEU A 166 11.75 -18.36 -1.07
CA LEU A 166 11.87 -19.14 0.15
C LEU A 166 13.30 -19.66 0.30
N PHE A 167 14.07 -19.03 1.18
CA PHE A 167 15.40 -19.46 1.51
C PHE A 167 15.35 -20.59 2.56
N GLU A 168 16.05 -21.69 2.31
CA GLU A 168 16.23 -22.80 3.23
C GLU A 168 17.67 -22.79 3.76
N ALA A 169 17.87 -22.55 5.04
CA ALA A 169 19.17 -22.49 5.71
C ALA A 169 19.75 -23.88 5.93
N LYS A 170 20.25 -24.55 4.87
CA LYS A 170 20.70 -25.96 4.91
C LYS A 170 22.05 -26.14 5.58
N GLN A 171 22.94 -25.17 5.50
CA GLN A 171 24.31 -25.26 6.00
C GLN A 171 24.77 -23.96 6.64
N VAL A 172 25.59 -24.05 7.70
CA VAL A 172 26.28 -22.91 8.31
C VAL A 172 27.15 -22.22 7.26
N GLY A 173 27.08 -20.90 7.17
CA GLY A 173 27.87 -20.12 6.23
C GLY A 173 27.29 -18.73 6.00
N ASN A 174 27.96 -17.96 5.16
CA ASN A 174 27.53 -16.65 4.74
C ASN A 174 27.00 -16.74 3.30
N TYR A 175 25.87 -16.11 3.07
CA TYR A 175 25.20 -16.07 1.78
C TYR A 175 24.82 -14.63 1.47
N THR A 176 24.94 -14.24 0.21
CA THR A 176 24.41 -12.97 -0.28
C THR A 176 23.24 -13.30 -1.20
N LEU A 177 22.05 -12.85 -0.81
CA LEU A 177 20.84 -12.95 -1.63
C LEU A 177 20.62 -11.60 -2.29
N THR A 178 20.52 -11.59 -3.61
CA THR A 178 20.26 -10.38 -4.40
C THR A 178 18.98 -10.57 -5.19
N VAL A 179 18.16 -9.54 -5.21
CA VAL A 179 17.00 -9.43 -6.11
C VAL A 179 17.26 -8.35 -7.14
N THR A 180 17.02 -8.65 -8.41
CA THR A 180 17.21 -7.72 -9.52
C THR A 180 15.89 -7.56 -10.28
N ALA A 181 15.46 -6.33 -10.47
CA ALA A 181 14.35 -5.98 -11.35
C ALA A 181 14.91 -5.38 -12.65
N THR A 182 14.49 -5.89 -13.79
CA THR A 182 15.00 -5.50 -15.11
C THR A 182 13.84 -5.21 -16.06
N ASN A 183 13.95 -4.13 -16.84
CA ASN A 183 13.09 -3.84 -17.98
C ASN A 183 13.93 -3.36 -19.18
N SER A 184 13.29 -2.89 -20.27
CA SER A 184 14.01 -2.39 -21.46
C SER A 184 14.82 -1.12 -21.20
N ASP A 185 14.61 -0.40 -20.10
CA ASP A 185 15.27 0.87 -19.79
C ASP A 185 16.44 0.72 -18.82
N GLY A 186 16.56 -0.44 -18.17
CA GLY A 186 17.65 -0.74 -17.27
C GLY A 186 17.26 -1.70 -16.15
N GLU A 187 18.11 -1.79 -15.15
CA GLU A 187 17.97 -2.68 -14.03
C GLU A 187 18.32 -1.99 -12.71
N HIS A 188 17.78 -2.52 -11.62
CA HIS A 188 18.13 -2.14 -10.25
C HIS A 188 18.13 -3.39 -9.39
N SER A 189 19.08 -3.46 -8.45
CA SER A 189 19.21 -4.59 -7.52
C SER A 189 19.23 -4.10 -6.08
N ASP A 190 18.76 -4.98 -5.20
CA ASP A 190 18.90 -4.85 -3.75
C ASP A 190 19.37 -6.19 -3.18
N SER A 191 20.05 -6.18 -2.02
CA SER A 191 20.67 -7.36 -1.48
C SER A 191 20.62 -7.41 0.04
N VAL A 192 20.69 -8.64 0.57
CA VAL A 192 20.82 -8.94 2.00
C VAL A 192 21.92 -9.95 2.21
N ASP A 193 22.74 -9.71 3.23
CA ASP A 193 23.72 -10.69 3.71
C ASP A 193 23.10 -11.58 4.78
N ILE A 194 23.07 -12.89 4.51
CA ILE A 194 22.49 -13.91 5.38
C ILE A 194 23.63 -14.68 6.03
N GLN A 195 23.71 -14.61 7.35
CA GLN A 195 24.59 -15.46 8.13
C GLN A 195 23.79 -16.65 8.66
N VAL A 196 24.04 -17.84 8.11
CA VAL A 196 23.47 -19.07 8.66
C VAL A 196 24.38 -19.58 9.76
N LEU A 197 23.84 -19.64 10.97
CA LEU A 197 24.55 -20.04 12.18
C LEU A 197 24.06 -21.42 12.67
N ALA A 198 24.90 -22.11 13.43
CA ALA A 198 24.43 -23.23 14.24
C ALA A 198 23.36 -22.70 15.23
N GLU A 199 22.40 -23.53 15.57
CA GLU A 199 21.33 -23.16 16.52
C GLU A 199 21.89 -22.62 17.84
N THR A 200 23.01 -23.20 18.31
CA THR A 200 23.74 -22.78 19.51
C THR A 200 24.34 -21.37 19.42
N ASP A 201 24.57 -20.85 18.21
CA ASP A 201 25.25 -19.59 17.98
C ASP A 201 24.26 -18.45 17.63
N MET A 202 22.98 -18.78 17.51
CA MET A 202 21.93 -17.78 17.14
C MET A 202 21.68 -16.78 18.27
N PRO A 203 21.57 -15.48 18.00
CA PRO A 203 21.06 -14.53 18.98
C PRO A 203 19.61 -14.87 19.31
N PHE A 204 19.26 -14.82 20.60
CA PHE A 204 17.89 -15.03 21.04
C PHE A 204 17.12 -13.72 21.04
N ILE A 205 16.04 -13.64 20.27
CA ILE A 205 15.13 -12.51 20.20
C ILE A 205 13.85 -12.85 20.94
N TRP A 206 13.42 -11.98 21.86
CA TRP A 206 12.15 -12.08 22.57
C TRP A 206 11.69 -10.67 22.94
N GLN A 207 10.89 -10.05 22.09
CA GLN A 207 10.50 -8.66 22.16
C GLN A 207 9.01 -8.51 22.36
N PHE A 208 8.61 -7.52 23.14
CA PHE A 208 7.22 -7.17 23.44
C PHE A 208 6.96 -5.71 23.07
N GLU A 209 5.72 -5.38 22.77
CA GLU A 209 5.32 -4.02 22.41
C GLU A 209 5.41 -3.06 23.60
N SER A 210 4.96 -3.51 24.79
CA SER A 210 5.01 -2.74 26.03
C SER A 210 5.33 -3.65 27.22
N ASP A 211 5.91 -3.08 28.26
CA ASP A 211 6.06 -3.67 29.59
C ASP A 211 5.06 -3.09 30.62
N MET A 212 4.27 -2.07 30.20
CA MET A 212 3.15 -1.52 30.97
C MET A 212 1.84 -2.00 30.34
N LEU A 213 1.03 -2.71 31.14
CA LEU A 213 -0.19 -3.35 30.70
C LEU A 213 -1.36 -2.94 31.63
N HIS A 214 -2.57 -3.02 31.10
CA HIS A 214 -3.79 -2.72 31.84
C HIS A 214 -4.78 -3.87 31.70
N SER A 215 -5.63 -4.11 32.71
CA SER A 215 -6.69 -5.09 32.64
C SER A 215 -7.71 -4.88 33.77
N VAL A 216 -8.77 -5.67 33.73
CA VAL A 216 -9.84 -5.70 34.73
C VAL A 216 -9.79 -7.03 35.48
N VAL A 217 -10.21 -7.02 36.76
CA VAL A 217 -10.29 -8.23 37.59
C VAL A 217 -11.13 -9.31 36.90
N GLY A 218 -10.57 -10.52 36.81
CA GLY A 218 -11.28 -11.68 36.25
C GLY A 218 -11.16 -11.79 34.72
N ARG A 219 -10.60 -10.79 34.03
CA ARG A 219 -10.41 -10.80 32.59
C ARG A 219 -9.00 -11.28 32.22
N GLU A 220 -8.93 -12.25 31.34
CA GLU A 220 -7.65 -12.75 30.85
C GLU A 220 -6.99 -11.74 29.92
N ILE A 221 -5.72 -11.45 30.17
CA ILE A 221 -4.84 -10.70 29.25
C ILE A 221 -3.79 -11.64 28.67
N LEU A 222 -3.54 -11.50 27.35
CA LEU A 222 -2.48 -12.23 26.65
C LEU A 222 -1.21 -11.37 26.56
N ILE A 223 -0.15 -11.76 27.26
CA ILE A 223 1.18 -11.17 27.14
C ILE A 223 1.95 -11.95 26.09
N ALA A 224 1.96 -11.46 24.86
CA ALA A 224 2.56 -12.13 23.72
C ALA A 224 3.70 -11.30 23.11
N PRO A 225 4.79 -11.93 22.66
CA PRO A 225 5.86 -11.22 21.98
C PRO A 225 5.44 -10.77 20.58
N ILE A 226 5.94 -9.62 20.15
CA ILE A 226 5.83 -9.14 18.78
C ILE A 226 6.90 -9.76 17.87
N ALA A 227 8.03 -10.22 18.48
CA ALA A 227 9.07 -10.97 17.79
C ALA A 227 9.69 -11.99 18.75
N VAL A 228 9.89 -13.21 18.27
CA VAL A 228 10.53 -14.31 19.00
C VAL A 228 11.38 -15.15 18.03
N SER A 229 12.55 -15.60 18.48
CA SER A 229 13.39 -16.53 17.70
C SER A 229 12.66 -17.84 17.46
N GLU A 230 12.59 -18.28 16.20
CA GLU A 230 12.03 -19.56 15.79
C GLU A 230 13.14 -20.63 15.71
N GLY A 231 12.74 -21.91 15.83
CA GLY A 231 13.66 -23.05 15.65
C GLY A 231 14.64 -23.27 16.80
N VAL A 232 14.52 -22.54 17.91
CA VAL A 232 15.38 -22.64 19.08
C VAL A 232 14.64 -23.37 20.22
N ASP A 233 15.24 -24.35 20.86
CA ASP A 233 14.66 -25.01 22.03
C ASP A 233 14.77 -24.09 23.25
N VAL A 234 13.63 -23.51 23.63
CA VAL A 234 13.52 -22.53 24.71
C VAL A 234 12.57 -23.03 25.76
N THR A 235 12.99 -22.95 27.03
CA THR A 235 12.09 -23.12 28.16
C THR A 235 11.74 -21.75 28.73
N TYR A 236 10.46 -21.46 28.78
CA TYR A 236 9.93 -20.21 29.34
C TYR A 236 9.42 -20.45 30.75
N TYR A 237 9.68 -19.52 31.63
CA TYR A 237 9.19 -19.49 32.99
C TYR A 237 8.46 -18.18 33.21
N TRP A 238 7.22 -18.27 33.67
CA TRP A 238 6.40 -17.13 33.99
C TRP A 238 6.06 -17.13 35.47
N SER A 239 6.08 -15.98 36.10
CA SER A 239 5.63 -15.82 37.48
C SER A 239 4.79 -14.56 37.62
N SER A 240 3.78 -14.62 38.47
CA SER A 240 2.92 -13.48 38.78
C SER A 240 3.03 -13.16 40.27
N ASN A 241 3.24 -11.89 40.64
CA ASN A 241 3.38 -11.44 42.01
C ASN A 241 4.37 -12.31 42.85
N ASN A 242 5.49 -12.67 42.25
CA ASN A 242 6.51 -13.55 42.81
C ASN A 242 6.04 -14.98 43.16
N GLN A 243 4.89 -15.41 42.63
CA GLN A 243 4.47 -16.81 42.70
C GLN A 243 4.93 -17.50 41.43
N PRO A 244 5.82 -18.53 41.53
CA PRO A 244 6.30 -19.22 40.35
C PRO A 244 5.17 -19.96 39.65
N GLU A 245 5.14 -19.86 38.35
CA GLU A 245 4.30 -20.66 37.47
C GLU A 245 5.08 -21.85 36.95
N ASP A 246 4.38 -22.83 36.40
CA ASP A 246 5.03 -23.98 35.78
C ASP A 246 5.85 -23.57 34.55
N ALA A 247 6.97 -24.30 34.32
CA ALA A 247 7.76 -24.14 33.12
C ALA A 247 6.89 -24.39 31.87
N SER A 248 7.01 -23.53 30.89
CA SER A 248 6.21 -23.55 29.65
C SER A 248 7.10 -23.56 28.43
N ARG A 249 6.62 -24.16 27.33
CA ARG A 249 7.22 -23.99 26.01
C ARG A 249 6.59 -22.83 25.22
N GLN A 250 5.66 -22.10 25.84
CA GLN A 250 4.99 -20.98 25.23
C GLN A 250 5.76 -19.68 25.46
N SER A 251 6.07 -18.97 24.38
CA SER A 251 6.72 -17.66 24.43
C SER A 251 5.79 -16.54 24.93
N TYR A 252 4.53 -16.84 25.14
CA TYR A 252 3.47 -15.95 25.61
C TYR A 252 2.86 -16.47 26.91
N TYR A 253 2.16 -15.59 27.64
CA TYR A 253 1.48 -15.91 28.88
C TYR A 253 0.08 -15.33 28.92
N ALA A 254 -0.91 -16.17 29.17
CA ALA A 254 -2.27 -15.75 29.41
C ALA A 254 -2.47 -15.64 30.93
N TYR A 255 -2.74 -14.44 31.42
CA TYR A 255 -2.88 -14.16 32.84
C TYR A 255 -4.26 -13.62 33.16
N THR A 256 -4.93 -14.20 34.18
CA THR A 256 -6.21 -13.71 34.71
C THR A 256 -5.99 -13.13 36.10
N PRO A 257 -5.99 -11.79 36.27
CA PRO A 257 -5.81 -11.16 37.57
C PRO A 257 -7.04 -11.41 38.47
N ARG A 258 -6.78 -11.73 39.75
CA ARG A 258 -7.83 -12.04 40.72
C ARG A 258 -8.09 -10.92 41.73
N SER A 259 -7.36 -9.83 41.65
CA SER A 259 -7.51 -8.67 42.56
C SER A 259 -7.12 -7.39 41.81
N THR A 260 -7.68 -6.28 42.23
CA THR A 260 -7.29 -4.94 41.78
C THR A 260 -5.91 -4.54 42.31
N GLY A 261 -5.28 -3.55 41.66
CA GLY A 261 -3.99 -3.00 42.02
C GLY A 261 -2.88 -3.40 41.06
N ARG A 262 -1.66 -3.10 41.42
CA ARG A 262 -0.50 -3.36 40.58
C ARG A 262 -0.02 -4.79 40.75
N HIS A 263 0.07 -5.53 39.65
CA HIS A 263 0.63 -6.86 39.59
C HIS A 263 1.97 -6.79 38.84
N THR A 264 2.92 -7.62 39.27
CA THR A 264 4.20 -7.78 38.57
C THR A 264 4.24 -9.18 37.95
N ILE A 265 4.48 -9.25 36.66
CA ILE A 265 4.65 -10.50 35.94
C ILE A 265 6.10 -10.56 35.47
N THR A 266 6.80 -11.60 35.90
CA THR A 266 8.19 -11.83 35.49
C THR A 266 8.23 -13.01 34.51
N ALA A 267 8.90 -12.81 33.41
CA ALA A 267 9.10 -13.81 32.39
C ALA A 267 10.59 -14.08 32.22
N THR A 268 10.96 -15.35 32.10
CA THR A 268 12.35 -15.78 31.89
C THR A 268 12.37 -16.79 30.75
N ALA A 269 13.21 -16.57 29.75
CA ALA A 269 13.49 -17.53 28.69
C ALA A 269 14.89 -18.13 28.93
N SER A 270 14.98 -19.45 29.01
CA SER A 270 16.26 -20.18 29.12
C SER A 270 16.51 -20.93 27.82
N VAL A 271 17.60 -20.57 27.14
CA VAL A 271 18.06 -21.17 25.89
C VAL A 271 19.40 -21.89 26.15
N LEU A 272 19.51 -23.15 25.79
CA LEU A 272 20.81 -23.85 25.86
C LEU A 272 21.70 -23.38 24.72
N ARG A 273 22.92 -22.95 25.07
CA ARG A 273 24.02 -22.60 24.16
C ARG A 273 25.19 -23.54 24.41
N GLY A 274 25.21 -24.67 23.69
CA GLY A 274 26.08 -25.77 24.03
C GLY A 274 25.67 -26.34 25.40
N ASP A 275 26.60 -26.37 26.37
CA ASP A 275 26.37 -26.86 27.75
C ASP A 275 25.97 -25.71 28.72
N GLU A 276 25.97 -24.45 28.26
CA GLU A 276 25.70 -23.29 29.11
C GLU A 276 24.34 -22.68 28.80
N PRO A 277 23.49 -22.43 29.80
CA PRO A 277 22.21 -21.77 29.61
C PRO A 277 22.39 -20.24 29.43
N MET A 278 21.84 -19.69 28.36
CA MET A 278 21.60 -18.25 28.22
C MET A 278 20.23 -17.93 28.79
N VAL A 279 20.17 -16.94 29.68
CA VAL A 279 18.92 -16.53 30.33
C VAL A 279 18.58 -15.09 29.97
N VAL A 280 17.34 -14.86 29.47
CA VAL A 280 16.79 -13.55 29.22
C VAL A 280 15.56 -13.34 30.09
N SER A 281 15.53 -12.24 30.86
CA SER A 281 14.39 -11.92 31.73
C SER A 281 13.67 -10.66 31.29
N LYS A 282 12.36 -10.63 31.45
CA LYS A 282 11.45 -9.51 31.24
C LYS A 282 10.58 -9.31 32.47
N ILE A 283 10.22 -8.06 32.75
CA ILE A 283 9.31 -7.71 33.85
C ILE A 283 8.21 -6.86 33.24
N PHE A 284 6.97 -7.26 33.46
CA PHE A 284 5.77 -6.53 33.07
C PHE A 284 5.07 -5.99 34.32
N THR A 285 4.61 -4.77 34.22
CA THR A 285 3.74 -4.14 35.19
C THR A 285 2.31 -4.15 34.65
N LEU A 286 1.40 -4.81 35.36
CA LEU A 286 -0.01 -4.86 35.02
C LEU A 286 -0.81 -4.10 36.08
N ASP A 287 -1.42 -2.98 35.70
CA ASP A 287 -2.36 -2.25 36.55
C ASP A 287 -3.77 -2.82 36.34
N VAL A 288 -4.35 -3.35 37.39
CA VAL A 288 -5.65 -4.04 37.38
C VAL A 288 -6.73 -3.22 38.06
N TYR A 289 -7.81 -2.98 37.37
CA TYR A 289 -8.93 -2.17 37.81
C TYR A 289 -10.17 -3.03 38.12
N ALA A 290 -11.12 -2.44 38.83
CA ALA A 290 -12.44 -3.05 39.01
C ALA A 290 -13.24 -2.92 37.72
N GLU A 291 -14.05 -3.94 37.38
CA GLU A 291 -14.99 -3.87 36.27
C GLU A 291 -15.91 -2.65 36.44
N GLY A 292 -16.13 -1.94 35.33
CA GLY A 292 -17.00 -0.75 35.34
C GLY A 292 -16.43 0.50 36.00
N LYS A 293 -15.17 0.48 36.48
CA LYS A 293 -14.57 1.63 37.17
C LYS A 293 -14.59 2.91 36.31
N PHE A 294 -14.37 2.79 35.01
CA PHE A 294 -14.28 3.91 34.09
C PHE A 294 -15.49 4.03 33.15
N TYR A 295 -16.59 3.34 33.50
CA TYR A 295 -17.86 3.48 32.78
C TYR A 295 -18.34 4.94 32.82
N ARG A 296 -18.66 5.47 31.65
CA ARG A 296 -19.13 6.85 31.43
C ARG A 296 -20.61 6.83 31.08
N GLU A 297 -21.45 7.23 31.99
CA GLU A 297 -22.91 7.34 31.79
C GLU A 297 -23.25 8.29 30.65
N ALA A 298 -24.18 7.89 29.77
CA ALA A 298 -24.78 8.80 28.81
C ALA A 298 -25.58 9.90 29.51
N THR A 299 -25.49 11.12 29.03
CA THR A 299 -26.21 12.29 29.54
C THR A 299 -27.26 12.75 28.55
N ALA A 300 -28.14 13.66 28.95
CA ALA A 300 -29.13 14.23 28.03
C ALA A 300 -28.54 15.00 26.84
N THR A 301 -27.23 15.26 26.82
CA THR A 301 -26.50 15.93 25.76
C THR A 301 -25.56 14.99 25.03
N SER A 302 -25.49 13.73 25.42
CA SER A 302 -24.68 12.74 24.71
C SER A 302 -25.26 12.48 23.32
N ALA A 303 -24.36 12.38 22.33
CA ALA A 303 -24.73 12.09 20.97
C ALA A 303 -24.74 10.57 20.76
N ALA A 304 -25.73 10.06 20.03
CA ALA A 304 -25.73 8.66 19.63
C ALA A 304 -24.56 8.34 18.67
N GLU A 305 -24.21 9.28 17.79
CA GLU A 305 -23.13 9.12 16.83
C GLU A 305 -21.76 9.23 17.51
N CYS A 306 -20.78 8.47 16.98
CA CYS A 306 -19.40 8.61 17.38
C CYS A 306 -18.93 10.07 17.21
N ASN A 307 -18.19 10.58 18.17
CA ASN A 307 -17.78 11.98 18.21
C ASN A 307 -16.28 12.19 18.02
N ARG A 308 -15.51 11.09 17.96
CA ARG A 308 -14.06 11.12 17.71
C ARG A 308 -13.64 9.96 16.81
N VAL A 309 -12.73 10.22 15.87
CA VAL A 309 -11.95 9.22 15.14
C VAL A 309 -10.53 9.29 15.67
N TYR A 310 -10.08 8.22 16.27
CA TYR A 310 -8.74 8.08 16.84
C TYR A 310 -7.73 7.70 15.79
N ASP A 311 -8.11 6.79 14.90
CA ASP A 311 -7.27 6.33 13.82
C ASP A 311 -8.11 6.03 12.58
N TYR A 312 -7.64 6.48 11.44
CA TYR A 312 -8.16 6.12 10.14
C TYR A 312 -6.99 5.75 9.23
N THR A 313 -6.75 4.45 9.14
CA THR A 313 -5.68 3.85 8.34
C THR A 313 -6.28 2.89 7.31
N PRO A 314 -6.77 3.42 6.18
CA PRO A 314 -7.30 2.56 5.13
C PRO A 314 -6.19 1.78 4.43
N ALA A 315 -6.53 0.62 3.88
CA ALA A 315 -5.71 -0.03 2.86
C ALA A 315 -5.82 0.74 1.54
N PRO A 316 -4.92 0.51 0.57
CA PRO A 316 -5.07 1.05 -0.76
C PRO A 316 -6.38 0.60 -1.41
N GLY A 317 -7.00 1.49 -2.20
CA GLY A 317 -8.27 1.20 -2.85
C GLY A 317 -8.73 2.29 -3.81
N GLN A 318 -9.62 1.93 -4.73
CA GLN A 318 -10.12 2.85 -5.76
C GLN A 318 -10.95 4.01 -5.19
N PHE A 319 -11.50 3.87 -3.99
CA PHE A 319 -12.25 4.93 -3.30
C PHE A 319 -11.37 5.79 -2.38
N ILE A 320 -10.09 5.42 -2.20
CA ILE A 320 -9.15 6.17 -1.39
C ILE A 320 -8.64 7.38 -2.18
N GLY A 321 -8.77 8.57 -1.60
CA GLY A 321 -8.37 9.81 -2.28
C GLY A 321 -9.30 10.28 -3.40
N ASP A 322 -10.43 9.59 -3.66
CA ASP A 322 -11.39 9.97 -4.72
C ASP A 322 -12.27 11.16 -4.32
N LYS A 323 -12.92 11.09 -3.16
CA LYS A 323 -13.87 12.13 -2.69
C LYS A 323 -13.28 13.04 -1.61
N TYR A 324 -12.14 12.71 -1.06
CA TYR A 324 -11.46 13.44 0.00
C TYR A 324 -9.98 13.15 0.01
N THR A 325 -9.20 14.09 0.52
CA THR A 325 -7.76 13.95 0.71
C THR A 325 -7.39 14.46 2.11
N ALA A 326 -6.19 14.13 2.57
CA ALA A 326 -5.63 14.63 3.81
C ALA A 326 -4.12 14.80 3.65
N ALA A 327 -3.51 15.71 4.39
CA ALA A 327 -2.07 15.94 4.35
C ALA A 327 -1.27 15.01 5.28
N ASN A 328 -1.93 14.42 6.29
CA ASN A 328 -1.33 13.54 7.29
C ASN A 328 -2.40 12.68 7.98
N PRO A 329 -2.03 11.65 8.78
CA PRO A 329 -2.99 10.76 9.44
C PRO A 329 -3.97 11.46 10.38
N THR A 330 -3.53 12.49 11.11
CA THR A 330 -4.41 13.26 12.01
C THR A 330 -5.50 14.00 11.25
N GLU A 331 -5.15 14.60 10.13
CA GLU A 331 -6.13 15.25 9.26
C GLU A 331 -7.07 14.22 8.63
N ALA A 332 -6.56 13.05 8.23
CA ALA A 332 -7.38 11.96 7.68
C ALA A 332 -8.46 11.51 8.68
N SER A 333 -8.10 11.32 9.96
CA SER A 333 -9.07 11.02 11.03
C SER A 333 -10.10 12.14 11.21
N THR A 334 -9.69 13.40 11.13
CA THR A 334 -10.59 14.56 11.20
C THR A 334 -11.57 14.59 10.02
N VAL A 335 -11.06 14.37 8.81
CA VAL A 335 -11.88 14.32 7.58
C VAL A 335 -12.87 13.15 7.65
N ALA A 336 -12.43 11.98 8.12
CA ALA A 336 -13.30 10.81 8.29
C ALA A 336 -14.49 11.12 9.21
N LEU A 337 -14.24 11.71 10.38
CA LEU A 337 -15.30 12.14 11.29
C LEU A 337 -16.27 13.13 10.64
N GLN A 338 -15.75 14.18 9.97
CA GLN A 338 -16.57 15.19 9.31
C GLN A 338 -17.44 14.62 8.18
N ARG A 339 -16.97 13.59 7.48
CA ARG A 339 -17.75 12.91 6.45
C ARG A 339 -18.88 12.11 7.06
N MET A 340 -18.59 11.29 8.06
CA MET A 340 -19.62 10.51 8.78
C MET A 340 -20.69 11.40 9.40
N GLN A 341 -20.33 12.54 10.02
CA GLN A 341 -21.27 13.54 10.55
C GLN A 341 -22.18 14.17 9.47
N LYS A 342 -21.81 14.08 8.19
CA LYS A 342 -22.62 14.52 7.06
C LYS A 342 -23.32 13.37 6.34
N SER A 343 -23.35 12.18 6.93
CA SER A 343 -23.86 10.96 6.31
C SER A 343 -23.19 10.65 4.97
N GLN A 344 -21.89 10.90 4.88
CA GLN A 344 -21.06 10.57 3.73
C GLN A 344 -20.11 9.44 4.11
N TYR A 345 -20.00 8.44 3.23
CA TYR A 345 -19.11 7.31 3.50
C TYR A 345 -17.65 7.69 3.50
N ILE A 346 -16.89 6.91 4.24
CA ILE A 346 -15.47 6.72 4.07
C ILE A 346 -15.22 5.28 3.63
N SER A 347 -14.25 5.05 2.79
CA SER A 347 -13.82 3.71 2.39
C SER A 347 -12.65 3.25 3.25
N LEU A 348 -12.67 1.99 3.67
CA LEU A 348 -11.54 1.39 4.37
C LEU A 348 -10.52 0.77 3.39
N GLY A 349 -10.83 0.74 2.08
CA GLY A 349 -9.98 0.14 1.06
C GLY A 349 -9.90 -1.38 1.18
N GLY A 350 -8.87 -1.98 0.61
CA GLY A 350 -8.67 -3.43 0.62
C GLY A 350 -8.50 -4.03 2.01
N PHE A 351 -8.03 -5.29 2.08
CA PHE A 351 -7.94 -6.04 3.33
C PHE A 351 -7.18 -5.28 4.43
N GLY A 352 -7.77 -5.32 5.62
CA GLY A 352 -7.13 -4.84 6.84
C GLY A 352 -7.21 -3.33 7.05
N GLY A 353 -7.64 -2.54 6.05
CA GLY A 353 -7.89 -1.12 6.26
C GLY A 353 -8.96 -0.89 7.31
N TYR A 354 -8.78 0.10 8.18
CA TYR A 354 -9.63 0.24 9.36
C TYR A 354 -9.85 1.68 9.80
N ILE A 355 -10.88 1.84 10.64
CA ILE A 355 -11.17 3.04 11.41
C ILE A 355 -11.38 2.67 12.89
N VAL A 356 -10.92 3.55 13.80
CA VAL A 356 -11.16 3.48 15.25
C VAL A 356 -11.92 4.71 15.68
N VAL A 357 -13.06 4.50 16.31
CA VAL A 357 -13.92 5.59 16.81
C VAL A 357 -14.18 5.47 18.31
N GLY A 358 -14.57 6.58 18.91
CA GLY A 358 -15.04 6.65 20.29
C GLY A 358 -16.25 7.56 20.43
N PHE A 359 -16.82 7.55 21.63
CA PHE A 359 -18.04 8.23 22.00
C PHE A 359 -17.82 9.13 23.21
N ASP A 360 -18.72 10.07 23.47
CA ASP A 360 -18.68 10.89 24.68
C ASP A 360 -19.17 10.16 25.94
N HIS A 361 -19.69 8.94 25.78
CA HIS A 361 -20.14 8.01 26.81
C HIS A 361 -19.72 6.58 26.48
N SER A 362 -19.90 5.65 27.43
CA SER A 362 -19.71 4.21 27.20
C SER A 362 -21.00 3.60 26.64
N ILE A 363 -20.91 2.78 25.62
CA ILE A 363 -22.06 2.00 25.12
C ILE A 363 -22.26 0.80 26.03
N ALA A 364 -23.39 0.75 26.74
CA ALA A 364 -23.72 -0.34 27.63
C ALA A 364 -24.09 -1.62 26.87
N ASN A 365 -23.62 -2.77 27.37
CA ASN A 365 -24.06 -4.08 26.85
C ASN A 365 -25.46 -4.38 27.44
N GLY A 366 -26.47 -4.47 26.61
CA GLY A 366 -27.86 -4.73 27.01
C GLY A 366 -28.48 -5.91 26.27
N GLU A 367 -29.79 -6.01 26.26
CA GLU A 367 -30.51 -7.03 25.51
C GLU A 367 -30.59 -6.65 24.03
N GLY A 368 -30.16 -7.54 23.12
CA GLY A 368 -30.15 -7.36 21.66
C GLY A 368 -28.96 -6.52 21.17
N TYR A 369 -29.14 -5.78 20.08
CA TYR A 369 -28.06 -4.96 19.53
C TYR A 369 -27.83 -3.71 20.37
N ASP A 370 -26.57 -3.36 20.59
CA ASP A 370 -26.13 -2.23 21.40
C ASP A 370 -25.75 -1.02 20.56
N PHE A 371 -25.10 -1.27 19.43
CA PHE A 371 -24.69 -0.23 18.49
C PHE A 371 -24.85 -0.68 17.04
N ALA A 372 -24.70 0.25 16.13
CA ALA A 372 -24.78 -0.03 14.71
C ALA A 372 -23.63 0.60 13.92
N VAL A 373 -23.25 -0.07 12.83
CA VAL A 373 -22.33 0.43 11.81
C VAL A 373 -23.11 0.56 10.51
N ALA A 374 -23.15 1.75 9.95
CA ALA A 374 -23.83 2.03 8.70
C ALA A 374 -22.86 1.88 7.52
N GLY A 375 -23.19 0.98 6.59
CA GLY A 375 -22.49 0.75 5.32
C GLY A 375 -23.37 1.13 4.12
N ASN A 376 -23.05 0.63 2.93
CA ASN A 376 -23.86 0.85 1.71
C ASN A 376 -24.29 -0.45 1.02
N SER A 377 -24.24 -1.57 1.72
CA SER A 377 -24.54 -2.88 1.17
C SER A 377 -25.90 -2.97 0.47
N PHE A 378 -25.96 -3.71 -0.62
CA PHE A 378 -27.18 -4.00 -1.35
C PHE A 378 -27.18 -5.45 -1.84
N ASN A 379 -28.32 -5.88 -2.40
CA ASN A 379 -28.40 -7.23 -2.93
C ASN A 379 -27.33 -7.44 -4.01
N SER A 380 -26.51 -8.46 -3.83
CA SER A 380 -25.33 -8.77 -4.64
C SER A 380 -24.07 -7.94 -4.42
N SER A 381 -24.05 -7.02 -3.46
CA SER A 381 -22.84 -6.29 -3.06
C SER A 381 -22.74 -6.23 -1.54
N SER A 382 -22.00 -7.18 -0.96
CA SER A 382 -21.61 -7.20 0.45
C SER A 382 -20.09 -7.12 0.54
N GLU A 383 -19.60 -6.13 1.29
CA GLU A 383 -18.17 -5.85 1.46
C GLU A 383 -17.82 -5.88 2.96
N PRO A 384 -17.78 -7.10 3.55
CA PRO A 384 -17.85 -7.29 4.98
C PRO A 384 -16.69 -6.66 5.74
N GLY A 385 -17.01 -5.96 6.82
CA GLY A 385 -16.07 -5.47 7.80
C GLY A 385 -16.15 -6.25 9.11
N ILE A 386 -15.00 -6.71 9.63
CA ILE A 386 -14.89 -7.22 11.00
C ILE A 386 -15.03 -6.04 11.96
N VAL A 387 -15.79 -6.25 13.04
CA VAL A 387 -15.97 -5.25 14.09
C VAL A 387 -15.26 -5.71 15.35
N TRP A 388 -14.49 -4.81 15.93
CA TRP A 388 -13.78 -4.98 17.19
C TRP A 388 -14.27 -3.95 18.19
N VAL A 389 -14.25 -4.30 19.47
CA VAL A 389 -14.64 -3.43 20.56
C VAL A 389 -13.56 -3.42 21.66
N MET A 390 -13.48 -2.31 22.39
CA MET A 390 -12.54 -2.15 23.50
C MET A 390 -13.21 -1.36 24.63
N GLN A 391 -12.91 -1.71 25.87
CA GLN A 391 -13.16 -0.88 27.04
C GLN A 391 -11.94 -0.01 27.32
N ASP A 392 -12.17 1.21 27.76
CA ASP A 392 -11.14 2.04 28.39
C ASP A 392 -10.88 1.50 29.81
N GLU A 393 -9.96 0.54 29.92
CA GLU A 393 -9.69 -0.18 31.17
C GLU A 393 -8.87 0.65 32.16
N ASN A 394 -8.13 1.64 31.68
CA ASN A 394 -7.24 2.51 32.47
C ASN A 394 -7.83 3.92 32.71
N GLY A 395 -8.83 4.34 31.95
CA GLY A 395 -9.53 5.63 32.09
C GLY A 395 -8.75 6.80 31.48
N ASP A 396 -7.84 6.56 30.54
CA ASP A 396 -7.06 7.61 29.88
C ASP A 396 -7.76 8.20 28.64
N GLY A 397 -8.82 7.57 28.17
CA GLY A 397 -9.60 8.00 27.02
C GLY A 397 -8.93 7.72 25.67
N GLU A 398 -7.92 6.85 25.63
CA GLU A 398 -7.21 6.44 24.41
C GLU A 398 -7.41 4.94 24.12
N PRO A 399 -7.51 4.50 22.85
CA PRO A 399 -7.78 3.12 22.47
C PRO A 399 -6.51 2.23 22.53
N ASN A 400 -5.90 2.15 23.70
CA ASN A 400 -4.62 1.47 23.95
C ASN A 400 -4.74 0.23 24.86
N ASP A 401 -5.97 -0.20 25.15
CA ASP A 401 -6.26 -1.39 25.94
C ASP A 401 -6.50 -2.64 25.06
N THR A 402 -7.21 -3.63 25.56
CA THR A 402 -7.41 -4.90 24.85
C THR A 402 -8.56 -4.85 23.86
N TRP A 403 -8.30 -5.11 22.58
CA TRP A 403 -9.30 -5.27 21.54
C TRP A 403 -9.91 -6.67 21.54
N TYR A 404 -11.25 -6.73 21.46
CA TYR A 404 -12.03 -7.95 21.31
C TYR A 404 -12.79 -7.94 20.00
N GLU A 405 -12.62 -9.00 19.19
CA GLU A 405 -13.39 -9.20 17.96
C GLU A 405 -14.83 -9.57 18.32
N LEU A 406 -15.81 -9.00 17.64
CA LEU A 406 -17.18 -9.49 17.71
C LEU A 406 -17.34 -10.70 16.78
N ALA A 407 -17.80 -11.82 17.32
CA ALA A 407 -18.04 -13.02 16.55
C ALA A 407 -19.11 -12.78 15.48
N GLY A 408 -18.91 -13.39 14.32
CA GLY A 408 -19.89 -13.45 13.23
C GLY A 408 -20.11 -14.87 12.74
N SER A 409 -20.87 -15.04 11.69
CA SER A 409 -21.25 -16.35 11.12
C SER A 409 -20.07 -17.19 10.62
N GLU A 410 -18.92 -16.58 10.40
CA GLU A 410 -17.71 -17.25 9.92
C GLU A 410 -16.72 -17.58 11.06
N THR A 411 -17.00 -17.14 12.27
CA THR A 411 -16.12 -17.37 13.44
C THR A 411 -15.96 -18.89 13.70
N GLY A 412 -14.72 -19.33 13.86
CA GLY A 412 -14.38 -20.74 14.11
C GLY A 412 -14.36 -21.64 12.87
N LYS A 413 -14.69 -21.12 11.68
CA LYS A 413 -14.53 -21.89 10.43
C LYS A 413 -13.05 -21.95 10.04
N SER A 414 -12.63 -23.07 9.46
CA SER A 414 -11.24 -23.28 9.03
C SER A 414 -10.80 -22.35 7.88
N SER A 415 -11.75 -21.78 7.13
CA SER A 415 -11.50 -20.80 6.08
C SER A 415 -11.31 -19.39 6.60
N THR A 416 -11.66 -19.11 7.87
CA THR A 416 -11.43 -17.84 8.54
C THR A 416 -10.03 -17.83 9.14
N ILE A 417 -9.19 -16.89 8.71
CA ILE A 417 -7.78 -16.85 9.11
C ILE A 417 -7.55 -15.65 10.02
N ARG A 418 -7.30 -15.92 11.29
CA ARG A 418 -6.92 -14.89 12.28
C ARG A 418 -5.44 -14.54 12.14
N ASN A 419 -5.08 -13.32 12.52
CA ASN A 419 -3.70 -12.80 12.39
C ASN A 419 -3.15 -12.84 10.96
N TYR A 420 -4.04 -12.76 9.96
CA TYR A 420 -3.63 -12.57 8.59
C TYR A 420 -3.08 -11.15 8.41
N THR A 421 -1.96 -11.03 7.69
CA THR A 421 -1.33 -9.73 7.43
C THR A 421 -1.10 -9.52 5.95
N VAL A 422 -1.28 -8.27 5.52
CA VAL A 422 -0.96 -7.81 4.17
C VAL A 422 -0.07 -6.58 4.27
N THR A 423 1.05 -6.60 3.56
CA THR A 423 1.94 -5.45 3.39
C THR A 423 1.69 -4.84 2.02
N TYR A 424 1.33 -3.57 1.99
CA TYR A 424 1.10 -2.78 0.78
C TYR A 424 2.31 -1.90 0.50
N TYR A 425 2.66 -1.76 -0.78
CA TYR A 425 3.83 -1.01 -1.23
C TYR A 425 3.40 0.19 -2.05
N ARG A 426 3.95 1.35 -1.75
CA ARG A 426 3.67 2.60 -2.48
C ARG A 426 4.11 2.45 -3.94
N PRO A 427 3.25 2.75 -4.94
CA PRO A 427 3.67 2.78 -6.33
C PRO A 427 4.63 3.95 -6.60
N SER A 428 5.52 3.79 -7.57
CA SER A 428 6.54 4.79 -7.92
C SER A 428 5.98 6.02 -8.63
N GLY A 429 4.75 5.97 -9.12
CA GLY A 429 4.13 7.04 -9.89
C GLY A 429 2.62 7.00 -9.90
N ALA A 430 2.03 8.06 -10.40
CA ALA A 430 0.60 8.20 -10.60
C ALA A 430 0.04 7.16 -11.58
N GLY A 431 -1.20 6.73 -11.37
CA GLY A 431 -1.90 5.82 -12.26
C GLY A 431 -1.41 4.38 -12.25
N MET A 432 -0.75 3.98 -11.18
CA MET A 432 -0.18 2.63 -11.05
C MET A 432 -0.92 1.80 -10.01
N SER A 433 -1.01 0.48 -10.24
CA SER A 433 -1.52 -0.49 -9.27
C SER A 433 -0.65 -0.52 -8.01
N VAL A 434 -1.25 -0.86 -6.87
CA VAL A 434 -0.54 -1.01 -5.59
C VAL A 434 -0.25 -2.47 -5.34
N GLN A 435 1.03 -2.84 -5.29
CA GLN A 435 1.45 -4.22 -5.01
C GLN A 435 1.27 -4.55 -3.52
N TRP A 436 0.98 -5.82 -3.25
CA TRP A 436 0.92 -6.33 -1.88
C TRP A 436 1.47 -7.75 -1.76
N VAL A 437 1.89 -8.10 -0.55
CA VAL A 437 2.26 -9.46 -0.14
C VAL A 437 1.58 -9.78 1.20
N ASP A 438 1.32 -11.08 1.44
CA ASP A 438 0.73 -11.54 2.69
C ASP A 438 1.67 -12.45 3.50
N ASN A 439 1.30 -12.76 4.75
CA ASN A 439 2.08 -13.65 5.61
C ASN A 439 1.89 -15.14 5.30
N MET A 440 1.14 -15.50 4.27
CA MET A 440 0.95 -16.87 3.81
C MET A 440 1.74 -17.17 2.52
N GLY A 441 2.54 -16.19 2.03
CA GLY A 441 3.31 -16.30 0.80
C GLY A 441 2.54 -15.89 -0.47
N GLY A 442 1.34 -15.35 -0.31
CA GLY A 442 0.56 -14.77 -1.41
C GLY A 442 1.06 -13.37 -1.78
N SER A 443 0.87 -13.00 -3.04
CA SER A 443 1.11 -11.66 -3.55
C SER A 443 0.06 -11.29 -4.60
N GLY A 444 -0.13 -10.00 -4.83
CA GLY A 444 -1.06 -9.49 -5.82
C GLY A 444 -1.02 -7.97 -5.90
N GLU A 445 -2.04 -7.39 -6.49
CA GLU A 445 -2.15 -5.95 -6.63
C GLU A 445 -3.58 -5.44 -6.37
N ILE A 446 -3.69 -4.22 -5.89
CA ILE A 446 -4.89 -3.41 -6.04
C ILE A 446 -4.78 -2.74 -7.41
N ALA A 447 -5.56 -3.23 -8.36
CA ALA A 447 -5.48 -2.82 -9.76
C ALA A 447 -5.90 -1.36 -9.95
N TYR A 448 -5.13 -0.60 -10.72
CA TYR A 448 -5.54 0.76 -11.10
C TYR A 448 -6.64 0.71 -12.18
N LEU A 449 -7.82 1.23 -11.87
CA LEU A 449 -9.02 1.16 -12.69
C LEU A 449 -9.53 2.57 -13.08
N PRO A 450 -8.87 3.30 -13.99
CA PRO A 450 -9.13 4.71 -14.27
C PRO A 450 -10.46 5.01 -14.97
N THR A 451 -11.25 4.00 -15.31
CA THR A 451 -12.54 4.21 -15.98
C THR A 451 -13.51 4.99 -15.10
N TYR A 452 -13.55 4.71 -13.81
CA TYR A 452 -14.47 5.30 -12.85
C TYR A 452 -13.78 6.17 -11.80
N HIS A 453 -12.58 5.77 -11.36
CA HIS A 453 -11.81 6.42 -10.29
C HIS A 453 -10.45 6.86 -10.85
N LYS A 454 -10.28 8.17 -11.05
CA LYS A 454 -9.18 8.77 -11.84
C LYS A 454 -8.14 9.51 -11.00
N GLN A 455 -8.25 9.43 -9.65
CA GLN A 455 -7.23 10.00 -8.79
C GLN A 455 -5.87 9.34 -9.07
N ASP A 456 -4.81 10.10 -8.88
CA ASP A 456 -3.46 9.68 -9.25
C ASP A 456 -2.97 8.46 -8.45
N TYR A 457 -3.43 8.31 -7.19
CA TYR A 457 -2.99 7.25 -6.30
C TYR A 457 -4.15 6.57 -5.59
N TYR A 458 -4.13 5.22 -5.57
CA TYR A 458 -4.99 4.41 -4.72
C TYR A 458 -4.34 4.11 -3.35
N TYR A 459 -3.03 4.32 -3.24
CA TYR A 459 -2.30 4.30 -1.97
C TYR A 459 -2.60 5.59 -1.20
N PRO A 460 -2.97 5.54 0.10
CA PRO A 460 -3.30 6.75 0.86
C PRO A 460 -2.13 7.73 0.88
N GLU A 461 -2.29 8.92 0.32
CA GLU A 461 -1.20 9.91 0.19
C GLU A 461 -0.73 10.44 1.54
N TRP A 462 -1.59 10.41 2.57
CA TRP A 462 -1.26 10.81 3.94
C TRP A 462 -0.45 9.78 4.74
N ILE A 463 -0.26 8.57 4.24
CA ILE A 463 0.68 7.59 4.80
C ILE A 463 2.04 7.81 4.14
N ALA A 464 2.99 8.42 4.85
CA ALA A 464 4.29 8.79 4.28
C ALA A 464 5.21 7.60 3.98
N ALA A 465 5.01 6.46 4.66
CA ALA A 465 5.85 5.27 4.49
C ALA A 465 5.76 4.69 3.07
N ASP A 466 6.86 4.14 2.57
CA ASP A 466 6.91 3.45 1.26
C ASP A 466 6.18 2.09 1.30
N SER A 467 5.95 1.54 2.48
CA SER A 467 5.10 0.38 2.70
C SER A 467 4.52 0.39 4.11
N TYR A 468 3.38 -0.26 4.30
CA TYR A 468 2.80 -0.50 5.62
C TYR A 468 2.06 -1.83 5.65
N THR A 469 2.00 -2.43 6.84
CA THR A 469 1.40 -3.75 7.06
C THR A 469 0.13 -3.60 7.88
N LEU A 470 -0.95 -4.19 7.39
CA LEU A 470 -2.22 -4.30 8.09
C LEU A 470 -2.44 -5.74 8.54
N ARG A 471 -3.01 -5.89 9.74
CA ARG A 471 -3.29 -7.20 10.37
C ARG A 471 -4.74 -7.27 10.78
N GLY A 472 -5.37 -8.44 10.60
CA GLY A 472 -6.74 -8.66 11.02
C GLY A 472 -7.21 -10.10 10.85
N THR A 473 -8.51 -10.31 10.94
CA THR A 473 -9.17 -11.57 10.62
C THR A 473 -9.63 -11.53 9.17
N ARG A 474 -9.14 -12.48 8.35
CA ARG A 474 -9.53 -12.64 6.95
C ARG A 474 -10.67 -13.62 6.82
N LEU A 475 -11.75 -13.18 6.21
CA LEU A 475 -12.85 -14.05 5.77
C LEU A 475 -12.54 -14.67 4.40
N GLU A 476 -13.13 -15.84 4.15
CA GLU A 476 -13.13 -16.44 2.82
C GLU A 476 -13.96 -15.57 1.86
N ALA A 477 -13.35 -15.15 0.75
CA ALA A 477 -14.04 -14.38 -0.28
C ALA A 477 -15.13 -15.21 -0.97
N ARG A 478 -16.31 -14.61 -1.17
CA ARG A 478 -17.48 -15.24 -1.81
C ARG A 478 -17.82 -14.65 -3.17
N ASN A 479 -17.08 -13.64 -3.61
CA ASN A 479 -17.29 -12.96 -4.88
C ASN A 479 -17.07 -13.89 -6.07
N TYR A 480 -17.91 -13.76 -7.10
CA TYR A 480 -17.79 -14.52 -8.33
C TYR A 480 -18.30 -13.72 -9.54
N ASP A 481 -17.73 -14.01 -10.70
CA ASP A 481 -18.25 -13.52 -11.97
C ASP A 481 -19.45 -14.36 -12.42
N LYS A 482 -20.63 -13.76 -12.42
CA LYS A 482 -21.91 -14.43 -12.73
C LYS A 482 -21.95 -15.09 -14.09
N TYR A 483 -21.28 -14.51 -15.07
CA TYR A 483 -21.30 -14.99 -16.46
C TYR A 483 -19.95 -15.55 -16.92
N GLY A 484 -18.90 -15.48 -16.10
CA GLY A 484 -17.55 -15.96 -16.43
C GLY A 484 -16.84 -15.14 -17.52
N ASN A 485 -17.29 -13.91 -17.78
CA ASN A 485 -16.75 -13.02 -18.81
C ASN A 485 -16.41 -11.61 -18.31
N GLY A 486 -16.40 -11.41 -17.00
CA GLY A 486 -16.09 -10.14 -16.34
C GLY A 486 -17.22 -9.11 -16.37
N ALA A 487 -18.37 -9.41 -16.96
CA ALA A 487 -19.43 -8.43 -17.16
C ALA A 487 -20.24 -8.13 -15.89
N MET A 488 -20.40 -9.09 -14.99
CA MET A 488 -21.19 -8.94 -13.78
C MET A 488 -20.61 -9.73 -12.61
N TRP A 489 -20.18 -9.02 -11.60
CA TRP A 489 -19.70 -9.57 -10.36
C TRP A 489 -20.78 -9.58 -9.29
N ILE A 490 -20.80 -10.62 -8.48
CA ILE A 490 -21.70 -10.80 -7.34
C ILE A 490 -20.84 -10.98 -6.10
N GLN A 491 -21.18 -10.24 -5.04
CA GLN A 491 -20.57 -10.31 -3.71
C GLN A 491 -21.66 -10.76 -2.72
N PRO A 492 -21.87 -12.09 -2.53
CA PRO A 492 -22.94 -12.61 -1.68
C PRO A 492 -22.75 -12.18 -0.22
N PRO A 493 -23.85 -12.02 0.55
CA PRO A 493 -23.78 -11.68 1.96
C PRO A 493 -23.24 -12.83 2.81
N TYR A 494 -22.72 -12.47 3.97
CA TYR A 494 -22.51 -13.35 5.12
C TYR A 494 -23.75 -13.32 6.01
N ASP A 495 -23.97 -14.38 6.79
CA ASP A 495 -25.26 -14.53 7.46
C ASP A 495 -25.48 -13.43 8.52
N TRP A 496 -24.46 -13.12 9.35
CA TRP A 496 -24.52 -12.08 10.39
C TRP A 496 -23.15 -11.72 10.97
N GLY A 497 -23.07 -10.58 11.67
CA GLY A 497 -21.94 -10.18 12.48
C GLY A 497 -20.87 -9.36 11.73
N TYR A 498 -21.21 -8.78 10.59
CA TYR A 498 -20.26 -7.99 9.79
C TYR A 498 -20.88 -6.65 9.40
N ALA A 499 -20.06 -5.60 9.43
CA ALA A 499 -20.42 -4.30 8.87
C ALA A 499 -20.51 -4.37 7.35
N ASP A 500 -21.26 -3.46 6.74
CA ASP A 500 -21.42 -3.33 5.29
C ASP A 500 -21.81 -4.64 4.59
N ASN A 501 -22.73 -5.36 5.21
CA ASN A 501 -23.15 -6.68 4.81
C ASN A 501 -24.66 -6.75 4.61
N TYR A 502 -25.12 -7.23 3.44
CA TYR A 502 -26.55 -7.38 3.12
C TYR A 502 -27.16 -8.59 3.82
N SER A 503 -27.00 -8.66 5.14
CA SER A 503 -27.50 -9.72 6.01
C SER A 503 -29.03 -9.65 6.12
N SER A 504 -29.69 -10.81 6.18
CA SER A 504 -31.11 -10.90 6.50
C SER A 504 -31.40 -10.94 8.01
N ILE A 505 -30.35 -10.97 8.86
CA ILE A 505 -30.46 -11.18 10.32
C ILE A 505 -30.23 -9.88 11.07
N ASP A 506 -29.15 -9.17 10.80
CA ASP A 506 -28.69 -8.02 11.59
C ASP A 506 -28.78 -6.65 10.90
N ARG A 507 -29.34 -6.60 9.68
CA ARG A 507 -29.69 -5.31 9.07
C ARG A 507 -30.84 -4.64 9.81
N LEU A 508 -30.66 -3.37 10.16
CA LEU A 508 -31.62 -2.58 10.94
C LEU A 508 -32.57 -1.75 10.08
N ALA A 509 -32.39 -1.74 8.76
CA ALA A 509 -33.22 -1.00 7.81
C ALA A 509 -33.63 -1.87 6.62
N GLU A 510 -34.80 -1.59 6.07
CA GLU A 510 -35.25 -2.18 4.80
C GLU A 510 -34.73 -1.38 3.59
N GLY A 511 -34.58 -2.03 2.46
CA GLY A 511 -34.11 -1.43 1.21
C GLY A 511 -32.67 -1.77 0.87
N GLU A 512 -32.05 -0.98 0.01
CA GLU A 512 -30.69 -1.19 -0.50
C GLU A 512 -29.83 0.06 -0.28
N GLY A 513 -28.56 -0.17 0.02
CA GLY A 513 -27.57 0.87 0.16
C GLY A 513 -27.11 1.46 -1.18
N SER A 514 -26.51 2.64 -1.12
CA SER A 514 -25.93 3.35 -2.27
C SER A 514 -24.88 4.34 -1.76
N GLU A 515 -24.24 5.07 -2.68
CA GLU A 515 -23.33 6.18 -2.30
C GLU A 515 -23.96 7.26 -1.40
N SER A 516 -25.29 7.28 -1.32
CA SER A 516 -26.04 8.30 -0.56
C SER A 516 -27.04 7.71 0.43
N THR A 517 -27.14 6.38 0.52
CA THR A 517 -28.12 5.70 1.39
C THR A 517 -27.40 4.70 2.28
N ALA A 518 -27.26 5.05 3.53
CA ALA A 518 -26.62 4.19 4.54
C ALA A 518 -27.54 3.05 4.96
N MET A 519 -26.97 1.84 5.12
CA MET A 519 -27.64 0.64 5.59
C MET A 519 -26.92 0.12 6.86
N PRO A 520 -27.49 0.30 8.04
CA PRO A 520 -26.86 -0.13 9.28
C PRO A 520 -27.00 -1.64 9.51
N ASN A 521 -25.91 -2.26 9.98
CA ASN A 521 -25.89 -3.56 10.65
C ASN A 521 -25.80 -3.34 12.15
N GLY A 522 -26.58 -4.09 12.92
CA GLY A 522 -26.59 -4.06 14.39
C GLY A 522 -25.56 -5.01 14.98
N PHE A 523 -24.94 -4.58 16.08
CA PHE A 523 -23.92 -5.34 16.80
C PHE A 523 -24.28 -5.46 18.29
N ASP A 524 -24.14 -6.69 18.79
CA ASP A 524 -24.34 -7.04 20.21
C ASP A 524 -22.95 -7.27 20.83
N ILE A 525 -22.63 -6.48 21.85
CA ILE A 525 -21.36 -6.56 22.60
C ILE A 525 -21.17 -7.95 23.22
N SER A 526 -22.26 -8.65 23.53
CA SER A 526 -22.23 -10.03 24.05
C SER A 526 -21.60 -11.05 23.08
N ASN A 527 -21.37 -10.68 21.82
CA ASN A 527 -20.64 -11.50 20.84
C ASN A 527 -19.12 -11.33 20.90
N ALA A 528 -18.59 -10.58 21.87
CA ALA A 528 -17.14 -10.39 22.04
C ALA A 528 -16.44 -11.73 22.32
N ILE A 529 -15.30 -11.95 21.63
CA ILE A 529 -14.46 -13.13 21.78
C ILE A 529 -13.02 -12.76 22.07
N ASP A 530 -12.35 -13.61 22.85
CA ASP A 530 -10.93 -13.49 23.14
C ASP A 530 -10.04 -13.95 21.95
N HIS A 531 -8.73 -13.89 22.17
CA HIS A 531 -7.73 -14.33 21.18
C HIS A 531 -7.82 -15.83 20.81
N ARG A 532 -8.50 -16.66 21.60
CA ARG A 532 -8.77 -18.08 21.35
C ARG A 532 -10.11 -18.32 20.66
N GLY A 533 -10.94 -17.29 20.54
CA GLY A 533 -12.31 -17.39 20.03
C GLY A 533 -13.34 -17.80 21.09
N ASN A 534 -12.98 -17.77 22.38
CA ASN A 534 -13.93 -18.01 23.44
C ASN A 534 -14.72 -16.73 23.74
N LYS A 535 -15.99 -16.89 24.09
CA LYS A 535 -16.85 -15.78 24.50
C LYS A 535 -16.27 -15.08 25.72
N ILE A 536 -16.29 -13.74 25.72
CA ILE A 536 -15.92 -12.90 26.84
C ILE A 536 -17.09 -11.99 27.21
N GLU A 537 -17.24 -11.69 28.51
CA GLU A 537 -18.26 -10.78 29.00
C GLU A 537 -17.68 -9.37 29.15
N LEU A 538 -18.26 -8.42 28.42
CA LEU A 538 -18.00 -6.99 28.53
C LEU A 538 -19.29 -6.31 28.97
N GLY A 539 -19.25 -5.52 30.04
CA GLY A 539 -20.41 -4.77 30.50
C GLY A 539 -20.72 -3.54 29.63
N PHE A 540 -19.74 -3.03 28.95
CA PHE A 540 -19.82 -1.86 28.06
C PHE A 540 -18.61 -1.82 27.14
N VAL A 541 -18.61 -0.88 26.18
CA VAL A 541 -17.45 -0.56 25.34
C VAL A 541 -17.32 0.95 25.16
N ASP A 542 -16.10 1.43 24.97
CA ASP A 542 -15.77 2.85 24.77
C ASP A 542 -15.30 3.14 23.36
N PHE A 543 -14.71 2.12 22.70
CA PHE A 543 -14.16 2.25 21.36
C PHE A 543 -14.65 1.12 20.45
N VAL A 544 -14.86 1.48 19.19
CA VAL A 544 -15.23 0.54 18.12
C VAL A 544 -14.24 0.67 16.99
N LYS A 545 -13.75 -0.47 16.49
CA LYS A 545 -12.93 -0.54 15.28
C LYS A 545 -13.66 -1.36 14.22
N VAL A 546 -13.71 -0.83 12.99
CA VAL A 546 -14.21 -1.54 11.80
C VAL A 546 -13.06 -1.75 10.84
N GLN A 547 -12.95 -2.95 10.28
CA GLN A 547 -11.82 -3.34 9.45
C GLN A 547 -12.26 -4.21 8.28
N THR A 548 -11.84 -3.88 7.04
CA THR A 548 -12.14 -4.68 5.85
C THR A 548 -11.67 -6.12 6.01
N ALA A 549 -12.58 -7.08 5.77
CA ALA A 549 -12.37 -8.49 6.09
C ALA A 549 -11.85 -9.35 4.94
N CYS A 550 -12.05 -8.97 3.67
CA CYS A 550 -11.70 -9.80 2.53
C CYS A 550 -10.47 -9.26 1.77
N ASN A 551 -9.54 -10.16 1.41
CA ASN A 551 -8.45 -9.84 0.49
C ASN A 551 -8.80 -10.42 -0.89
N THR A 552 -9.56 -9.67 -1.68
CA THR A 552 -10.05 -10.09 -2.99
C THR A 552 -10.38 -8.90 -3.88
N SER A 553 -10.58 -9.16 -5.17
CA SER A 553 -11.07 -8.19 -6.13
C SER A 553 -12.21 -8.77 -6.98
N SER A 554 -13.05 -7.91 -7.50
CA SER A 554 -14.22 -8.24 -8.33
C SER A 554 -14.07 -7.64 -9.74
N GLY A 555 -12.94 -7.85 -10.37
CA GLY A 555 -12.63 -7.38 -11.71
C GLY A 555 -12.74 -5.86 -11.85
N TRP A 556 -13.66 -5.36 -12.69
CA TRP A 556 -13.84 -3.91 -12.91
C TRP A 556 -14.46 -3.16 -11.71
N LEU A 557 -15.06 -3.87 -10.75
CA LEU A 557 -15.50 -3.28 -9.48
C LEU A 557 -14.33 -2.97 -8.55
N GLY A 558 -13.14 -3.54 -8.80
CA GLY A 558 -11.96 -3.30 -7.99
C GLY A 558 -11.86 -4.22 -6.77
N GLU A 559 -11.16 -3.77 -5.75
CA GLU A 559 -10.99 -4.45 -4.47
C GLU A 559 -12.32 -4.53 -3.71
N ASN A 560 -12.41 -5.49 -2.78
CA ASN A 560 -13.49 -5.54 -1.82
C ASN A 560 -13.15 -4.56 -0.69
N SER A 561 -13.94 -3.52 -0.52
CA SER A 561 -13.68 -2.40 0.38
C SER A 561 -14.91 -2.12 1.24
N THR A 562 -14.74 -2.11 2.55
CA THR A 562 -15.83 -1.80 3.48
C THR A 562 -16.06 -0.30 3.53
N GLU A 563 -17.29 0.17 3.30
CA GLU A 563 -17.70 1.56 3.46
C GLU A 563 -18.37 1.80 4.81
N VAL A 564 -18.00 2.92 5.45
CA VAL A 564 -18.57 3.34 6.74
C VAL A 564 -19.16 4.74 6.62
N PHE A 565 -20.47 4.86 6.88
CA PHE A 565 -21.21 6.14 6.91
C PHE A 565 -21.34 6.72 8.31
N GLY A 566 -21.23 5.87 9.32
CA GLY A 566 -21.34 6.26 10.71
C GLY A 566 -21.36 5.05 11.62
N ILE A 567 -21.03 5.29 12.88
CA ILE A 567 -21.09 4.29 13.96
C ILE A 567 -21.80 4.98 15.11
N TYR A 568 -22.86 4.35 15.64
CA TYR A 568 -23.71 4.99 16.63
C TYR A 568 -24.32 4.01 17.64
N ASP A 569 -24.45 4.48 18.88
CA ASP A 569 -25.24 3.85 19.93
C ASP A 569 -26.72 3.82 19.51
N ILE A 570 -27.41 2.72 19.74
CA ILE A 570 -28.83 2.54 19.39
C ILE A 570 -29.73 2.29 20.59
N LYS A 571 -29.21 2.52 21.83
CA LYS A 571 -29.95 2.34 23.08
C LYS A 571 -30.22 3.62 23.83
#